data_2161e230de0e875d6db0beef2067c6a3
#
_entry.id   2161e230de0e875d6db0beef2067c6a3
#
_cell.length_a   1.000
_cell.length_b   1.000
_cell.length_c   1.000
_cell.angle_alpha   90.00
_cell.angle_beta   90.00
_cell.angle_gamma   90.00
#
_symmetry.space_group_name_H-M   'P 1'
#
loop_
_entity.id
_entity.type
_entity.pdbx_description
1 polymer ?
#
loop_
_entity_poly.entity_id
_entity_poly.type
_entity_poly.pdbx_seq_one_letter_code
_entity_poly.pdbx_strand_id
1 'polypeptide(L)' 'MKYSELERKLKKQGCYLVYDGKKHPVWYSPITGKEFQLSHHKGEEVKKGTLKSIMKDAGVN' A
#
# COMPACT_ATOMS: atom_id res chain seq x y z
N MET A 1 -4.07 -11.70 -3.40
CA MET A 1 -4.11 -10.82 -2.20
C MET A 1 -5.03 -9.64 -2.44
N LYS A 2 -5.94 -9.41 -1.53
CA LYS A 2 -6.85 -8.26 -1.61
C LYS A 2 -6.20 -7.03 -0.97
N TYR A 3 -6.68 -5.84 -1.35
CA TYR A 3 -6.14 -4.60 -0.80
C TYR A 3 -6.24 -4.53 0.72
N SER A 4 -7.32 -5.07 1.32
CA SER A 4 -7.46 -5.12 2.77
C SER A 4 -6.34 -5.94 3.43
N GLU A 5 -5.95 -7.04 2.80
CA GLU A 5 -4.86 -7.87 3.28
C GLU A 5 -3.51 -7.16 3.12
N LEU A 6 -3.33 -6.47 1.99
CA LEU A 6 -2.11 -5.71 1.72
C LEU A 6 -1.95 -4.59 2.74
N GLU A 7 -3.01 -3.85 3.04
CA GLU A 7 -2.97 -2.80 4.06
C GLU A 7 -2.54 -3.34 5.42
N ARG A 8 -3.09 -4.48 5.80
CA ARG A 8 -2.75 -5.11 7.07
C ARG A 8 -1.27 -5.47 7.12
N LYS A 9 -0.75 -6.02 6.04
CA LYS A 9 0.66 -6.38 5.93
C LYS A 9 1.56 -5.15 6.01
N LEU A 10 1.18 -4.07 5.31
CA LEU A 10 1.94 -2.83 5.32
C LEU A 10 1.95 -2.18 6.71
N LYS A 11 0.82 -2.18 7.41
CA LYS A 11 0.74 -1.66 8.78
C LYS A 11 1.68 -2.40 9.73
N LYS A 12 1.79 -3.71 9.59
CA LYS A 12 2.69 -4.52 10.40
C LYS A 12 4.14 -4.12 10.19
N GLN A 13 4.47 -3.62 9.00
CA GLN A 13 5.83 -3.20 8.67
C GLN A 13 6.10 -1.73 9.01
N GLY A 14 5.11 -1.04 9.57
CA GLY A 14 5.26 0.35 9.98
C GLY A 14 4.77 1.36 8.97
N CYS A 15 4.24 0.92 7.84
CA CYS A 15 3.66 1.83 6.85
C CYS A 15 2.33 2.37 7.36
N TYR A 16 1.96 3.57 6.94
CA TYR A 16 0.73 4.18 7.41
C TYR A 16 0.13 5.12 6.37
N LEU A 17 -1.17 5.36 6.52
CA LEU A 17 -1.91 6.27 5.66
C LEU A 17 -1.53 7.71 5.98
N VAL A 18 -1.14 8.46 4.94
CA VAL A 18 -0.79 9.88 5.09
C VAL A 18 -2.02 10.75 4.88
N TYR A 19 -2.73 10.52 3.79
CA TYR A 19 -4.00 11.19 3.53
C TYR A 19 -4.85 10.38 2.57
N ASP A 20 -6.16 10.61 2.65
CA ASP A 20 -7.13 9.89 1.83
C ASP A 20 -7.50 10.73 0.62
N GLY A 21 -6.70 10.63 -0.44
CA GLY A 21 -6.92 11.36 -1.67
C GLY A 21 -8.23 10.96 -2.35
N LYS A 22 -8.74 11.83 -3.24
CA LYS A 22 -9.99 11.59 -3.95
C LYS A 22 -9.97 10.33 -4.81
N LYS A 23 -8.85 10.09 -5.49
CA LYS A 23 -8.70 8.93 -6.38
C LYS A 23 -8.09 7.74 -5.68
N HIS A 24 -7.10 7.98 -4.85
CA HIS A 24 -6.35 6.91 -4.18
C HIS A 24 -5.89 7.36 -2.81
N PRO A 25 -5.97 6.48 -1.81
CA PRO A 25 -5.32 6.76 -0.53
C PRO A 25 -3.81 6.73 -0.71
N VAL A 26 -3.12 7.68 -0.07
CA VAL A 26 -1.66 7.78 -0.14
C VAL A 26 -1.06 7.30 1.17
N TRP A 27 -0.15 6.35 1.07
CA TRP A 27 0.54 5.75 2.20
C TRP A 27 2.01 6.10 2.18
N TYR A 28 2.63 6.03 3.34
CA TYR A 28 4.06 6.29 3.49
C TYR A 28 4.77 5.11 4.13
N SER A 29 5.95 4.79 3.61
CA SER A 29 6.80 3.75 4.19
C SER A 29 8.01 4.39 4.86
N PRO A 30 8.18 4.25 6.17
CA PRO A 30 9.37 4.73 6.85
C PRO A 30 10.62 3.90 6.50
N ILE A 31 10.42 2.72 5.92
CA ILE A 31 11.53 1.84 5.54
C ILE A 31 12.30 2.45 4.35
N THR A 32 11.57 2.91 3.34
CA THR A 32 12.17 3.48 2.13
C THR A 32 12.12 4.99 2.09
N GLY A 33 11.28 5.60 2.92
CA GLY A 33 11.02 7.04 2.87
C GLY A 33 10.19 7.46 1.66
N LYS A 34 9.49 6.52 1.05
CA LYS A 34 8.68 6.78 -0.14
C LYS A 34 7.19 6.73 0.15
N GLU A 35 6.44 7.50 -0.62
CA GLU A 35 4.98 7.44 -0.62
C GLU A 35 4.52 6.56 -1.78
N PHE A 36 3.38 5.91 -1.59
CA PHE A 36 2.79 5.08 -2.63
C PHE A 36 1.27 5.11 -2.49
N GLN A 37 0.57 4.77 -3.56
CA GLN A 37 -0.87 4.82 -3.61
C GLN A 37 -1.47 3.43 -3.55
N LEU A 38 -2.57 3.30 -2.82
CA LEU A 38 -3.35 2.07 -2.77
C LEU A 38 -4.72 2.32 -3.41
N SER A 39 -5.67 1.42 -3.22
CA SER A 39 -7.01 1.55 -3.76
C SER A 39 -8.02 1.73 -2.62
N HIS A 40 -9.07 2.50 -2.89
CA HIS A 40 -10.21 2.60 -1.97
C HIS A 40 -11.02 1.31 -1.94
N HIS A 41 -10.91 0.48 -2.97
CA HIS A 41 -11.68 -0.76 -3.10
C HIS A 41 -10.97 -1.90 -2.37
N LYS A 42 -11.17 -1.96 -1.06
CA LYS A 42 -10.44 -2.89 -0.18
C LYS A 42 -10.72 -4.37 -0.48
N GLY A 43 -11.88 -4.67 -1.06
CA GLY A 43 -12.22 -6.03 -1.45
C GLY A 43 -11.68 -6.45 -2.81
N GLU A 44 -11.07 -5.52 -3.54
CA GLU A 44 -10.53 -5.78 -4.86
C GLU A 44 -9.19 -6.51 -4.78
N GLU A 45 -8.98 -7.42 -5.74
CA GLU A 45 -7.71 -8.16 -5.83
C GLU A 45 -6.62 -7.25 -6.36
N VAL A 46 -5.46 -7.26 -5.71
CA VAL A 46 -4.30 -6.49 -6.16
C VAL A 46 -3.66 -7.21 -7.33
N LYS A 47 -3.52 -6.52 -8.46
CA LYS A 47 -2.87 -7.10 -9.64
C LYS A 47 -1.41 -7.40 -9.33
N LYS A 48 -0.90 -8.47 -9.91
CA LYS A 48 0.45 -8.96 -9.62
C LYS A 48 1.53 -7.90 -9.83
N GLY A 49 1.47 -7.17 -10.95
CA GLY A 49 2.43 -6.11 -11.23
C GLY A 49 2.31 -4.93 -10.27
N THR A 50 1.08 -4.57 -9.92
CA THR A 50 0.80 -3.50 -8.96
C THR A 50 1.31 -3.89 -7.58
N LEU A 51 1.08 -5.14 -7.16
CA LEU A 51 1.54 -5.65 -5.88
C LEU A 51 3.07 -5.57 -5.77
N LYS A 52 3.76 -6.00 -6.82
CA LYS A 52 5.23 -5.93 -6.87
C LYS A 52 5.73 -4.50 -6.70
N SER A 53 5.10 -3.57 -7.42
CA SER A 53 5.48 -2.15 -7.37
C SER A 53 5.27 -1.57 -5.97
N ILE A 54 4.13 -1.86 -5.37
CA ILE A 54 3.81 -1.38 -4.01
C ILE A 54 4.80 -1.94 -3.00
N MET A 55 5.06 -3.24 -3.06
CA MET A 55 5.99 -3.90 -2.14
C MET A 55 7.40 -3.33 -2.25
N LYS A 56 7.83 -3.02 -3.48
CA LYS A 56 9.12 -2.40 -3.74
C LYS A 56 9.19 -1.01 -3.14
N ASP A 57 8.17 -0.20 -3.39
CA ASP A 57 8.13 1.18 -2.88
C ASP A 57 8.06 1.22 -1.36
N ALA A 58 7.37 0.25 -0.78
CA ALA A 58 7.24 0.15 0.68
C ALA A 58 8.46 -0.50 1.34
N GLY A 59 9.30 -1.19 0.59
CA GLY A 59 10.43 -1.94 1.12
C GLY A 59 10.01 -3.16 1.91
N VAL A 60 8.89 -3.75 1.54
CA VAL A 60 8.31 -4.92 2.23
C VAL A 60 8.41 -6.14 1.33
N ASN A 61 8.77 -7.27 1.92
CA ASN A 61 8.84 -8.55 1.19
C ASN A 61 7.58 -9.37 1.36
#